data_5464bf3c652536c3dfd1e1d6ec43e9a1
#
_entry.id   5464bf3c652536c3dfd1e1d6ec43e9a1
#
_cell.length_a   1.000
_cell.length_b   1.000
_cell.length_c   1.000
_cell.angle_alpha   90.00
_cell.angle_beta   90.00
_cell.angle_gamma   90.00
#
_symmetry.space_group_name_H-M   'P 1'
#
loop_
_entity.id
_entity.type
_entity.pdbx_description
1 polymer ?
#
loop_
_entity_poly.entity_id
_entity_poly.type
_entity_poly.pdbx_seq_one_letter_code
_entity_poly.pdbx_strand_id
1 'polypeptide(L)'
;MLSLLLSLATLSALKSCEDGNSQCGSWSDGGECTKNAAFMKDTCPLSCGICKPPPLLEQTDDPLLGPERVVLQIQWGGSSGSSGVNVPPQYGEIVLGFYREIAPVTVEHILTLVRMGGYNTNEIFRVDRGFVAQIQGVEGGRRAPMSKALREVAKQTVPDEFTKRVSHTRGMLSMGKFDKPNTGTSSFSMVLGNAAFLDNKYTIFGRVVGGDAVLSKLEQVETKKEGIFVMPKERVEIVSAVVMVSDGNGGLRLEDCEAEKRKVEL
;
A
#
# COMPACT_ATOMS: atom_id res chain seq x y z
N MET A 1 47.84 6.52 -34.07
CA MET A 1 46.56 7.23 -34.02
C MET A 1 45.44 6.21 -34.14
N LEU A 2 44.94 5.75 -32.99
CA LEU A 2 43.84 4.75 -32.93
C LEU A 2 42.57 5.51 -32.54
N SER A 3 41.62 5.61 -33.49
CA SER A 3 40.35 6.28 -33.34
C SER A 3 39.40 5.36 -32.59
N LEU A 4 39.06 5.67 -31.33
CA LEU A 4 38.00 5.01 -30.58
C LEU A 4 36.66 5.58 -31.07
N LEU A 5 35.93 4.81 -31.85
CA LEU A 5 34.53 5.03 -32.13
C LEU A 5 33.71 4.62 -30.89
N LEU A 6 33.32 5.58 -30.06
CA LEU A 6 32.27 5.37 -29.04
C LEU A 6 30.94 5.19 -29.74
N SER A 7 30.42 3.98 -29.73
CA SER A 7 29.06 3.66 -30.11
C SER A 7 28.12 4.24 -29.05
N LEU A 8 27.41 5.33 -29.40
CA LEU A 8 26.24 5.81 -28.63
C LEU A 8 25.13 4.78 -28.79
N ALA A 9 25.07 3.83 -27.88
CA ALA A 9 23.85 3.05 -27.68
C ALA A 9 22.75 4.00 -27.19
N THR A 10 21.77 4.27 -28.03
CA THR A 10 20.55 4.97 -27.67
C THR A 10 19.89 4.17 -26.54
N LEU A 11 19.94 4.69 -25.29
CA LEU A 11 19.06 4.25 -24.22
C LEU A 11 17.63 4.54 -24.68
N SER A 12 16.98 3.54 -25.26
CA SER A 12 15.55 3.50 -25.40
C SER A 12 15.00 3.59 -23.98
N ALA A 13 14.38 4.73 -23.61
CA ALA A 13 13.70 4.88 -22.34
C ALA A 13 12.70 3.74 -22.22
N LEU A 14 12.95 2.80 -21.33
CA LEU A 14 12.00 1.75 -20.98
C LEU A 14 10.75 2.45 -20.48
N LYS A 15 9.68 2.41 -21.31
CA LYS A 15 8.39 2.96 -20.97
C LYS A 15 7.95 2.29 -19.67
N SER A 16 7.77 3.06 -18.59
CA SER A 16 7.32 2.53 -17.30
C SER A 16 6.02 1.77 -17.49
N CYS A 17 5.90 0.59 -16.85
CA CYS A 17 4.66 -0.20 -16.89
C CYS A 17 3.64 0.44 -15.96
N GLU A 18 2.98 1.48 -16.43
CA GLU A 18 2.02 2.29 -15.69
C GLU A 18 0.82 2.60 -16.57
N ASP A 19 -0.34 2.70 -15.94
CA ASP A 19 -1.54 3.18 -16.61
C ASP A 19 -1.52 4.70 -16.73
N GLY A 20 -1.83 5.20 -17.90
CA GLY A 20 -1.89 6.64 -18.18
C GLY A 20 -3.20 7.31 -17.74
N ASN A 21 -4.17 6.54 -17.21
CA ASN A 21 -5.47 7.06 -16.82
C ASN A 21 -6.02 6.31 -15.60
N SER A 22 -6.58 7.05 -14.65
CA SER A 22 -7.17 6.46 -13.42
C SER A 22 -8.39 5.58 -13.66
N GLN A 23 -9.00 5.63 -14.85
CA GLN A 23 -10.13 4.78 -15.23
C GLN A 23 -9.73 3.45 -15.86
N CYS A 24 -8.45 3.20 -16.04
CA CYS A 24 -7.94 1.99 -16.71
C CYS A 24 -8.44 0.70 -16.08
N GLY A 25 -8.48 0.62 -14.74
CA GLY A 25 -9.04 -0.51 -14.04
C GLY A 25 -10.50 -0.76 -14.40
N SER A 26 -11.32 0.28 -14.33
CA SER A 26 -12.75 0.20 -14.65
C SER A 26 -13.00 -0.20 -16.12
N TRP A 27 -12.20 0.31 -17.03
CA TRP A 27 -12.28 -0.04 -18.45
C TRP A 27 -11.85 -1.49 -18.71
N SER A 28 -10.80 -1.95 -18.03
CA SER A 28 -10.36 -3.34 -18.08
C SER A 28 -11.45 -4.29 -17.61
N ASP A 29 -12.09 -3.98 -16.47
CA ASP A 29 -13.21 -4.77 -15.94
C ASP A 29 -14.44 -4.75 -16.85
N GLY A 30 -14.64 -3.66 -17.61
CA GLY A 30 -15.66 -3.55 -18.66
C GLY A 30 -15.33 -4.29 -19.96
N GLY A 31 -14.15 -4.95 -20.03
CA GLY A 31 -13.69 -5.71 -21.20
C GLY A 31 -13.10 -4.85 -22.31
N GLU A 32 -12.76 -3.58 -22.04
CA GLU A 32 -12.19 -2.68 -23.05
C GLU A 32 -10.81 -3.12 -23.53
N CYS A 33 -10.07 -3.92 -22.76
CA CYS A 33 -8.80 -4.50 -23.19
C CYS A 33 -8.93 -5.33 -24.48
N THR A 34 -10.11 -5.89 -24.73
CA THR A 34 -10.41 -6.65 -25.97
C THR A 34 -11.16 -5.79 -26.97
N LYS A 35 -12.15 -5.01 -26.54
CA LYS A 35 -13.01 -4.21 -27.42
C LYS A 35 -12.27 -3.02 -28.04
N ASN A 36 -11.36 -2.41 -27.30
CA ASN A 36 -10.60 -1.23 -27.68
C ASN A 36 -9.10 -1.42 -27.49
N ALA A 37 -8.60 -2.56 -27.98
CA ALA A 37 -7.27 -3.07 -27.68
C ALA A 37 -6.14 -2.08 -28.01
N ALA A 38 -6.23 -1.32 -29.08
CA ALA A 38 -5.20 -0.37 -29.47
C ALA A 38 -5.06 0.78 -28.47
N PHE A 39 -6.17 1.41 -28.07
CA PHE A 39 -6.20 2.46 -27.06
C PHE A 39 -5.74 1.93 -25.69
N MET A 40 -6.27 0.79 -25.26
CA MET A 40 -5.97 0.19 -23.98
C MET A 40 -4.51 -0.24 -23.88
N LYS A 41 -3.90 -0.70 -24.98
CA LYS A 41 -2.47 -1.05 -25.02
C LYS A 41 -1.56 0.14 -24.72
N ASP A 42 -1.90 1.30 -25.24
CA ASP A 42 -1.08 2.50 -25.09
C ASP A 42 -1.38 3.27 -23.80
N THR A 43 -2.64 3.24 -23.36
CA THR A 43 -3.12 4.04 -22.23
C THR A 43 -3.21 3.24 -20.92
N CYS A 44 -3.52 1.94 -20.99
CA CYS A 44 -3.80 1.09 -19.86
C CYS A 44 -3.01 -0.23 -19.87
N PRO A 45 -1.70 -0.21 -20.15
CA PRO A 45 -0.93 -1.45 -20.33
C PRO A 45 -0.84 -2.31 -19.07
N LEU A 46 -0.84 -1.68 -17.88
CA LEU A 46 -0.83 -2.37 -16.60
C LEU A 46 -2.17 -3.06 -16.33
N SER A 47 -3.29 -2.33 -16.41
CA SER A 47 -4.63 -2.86 -16.17
C SER A 47 -5.02 -3.96 -17.15
N CYS A 48 -4.51 -3.92 -18.36
CA CYS A 48 -4.74 -4.96 -19.36
C CYS A 48 -3.72 -6.14 -19.30
N GLY A 49 -2.80 -6.13 -18.34
CA GLY A 49 -1.79 -7.17 -18.17
C GLY A 49 -0.78 -7.28 -19.33
N ILE A 50 -0.66 -6.24 -20.14
CA ILE A 50 0.27 -6.17 -21.29
C ILE A 50 1.71 -6.04 -20.81
N CYS A 51 1.90 -5.38 -19.67
CA CYS A 51 3.17 -5.30 -18.98
C CYS A 51 2.99 -5.62 -17.49
N LYS A 52 4.10 -5.93 -16.82
CA LYS A 52 4.15 -6.08 -15.37
C LYS A 52 4.92 -4.90 -14.79
N PRO A 53 4.47 -4.33 -13.65
CA PRO A 53 5.26 -3.32 -12.98
C PRO A 53 6.62 -3.94 -12.61
N PRO A 54 7.71 -3.16 -12.64
CA PRO A 54 8.97 -3.63 -12.10
C PRO A 54 8.75 -4.00 -10.63
N PRO A 55 9.39 -5.07 -10.13
CA PRO A 55 9.33 -5.38 -8.71
C PRO A 55 9.78 -4.14 -7.95
N LEU A 56 9.06 -3.79 -6.87
CA LEU A 56 9.57 -2.81 -5.93
C LEU A 56 10.86 -3.42 -5.38
N LEU A 57 11.99 -2.88 -5.81
CA LEU A 57 13.27 -3.23 -5.22
C LEU A 57 13.11 -3.04 -3.71
N GLU A 58 13.58 -4.01 -2.93
CA GLU A 58 13.78 -3.81 -1.50
C GLU A 58 14.72 -2.61 -1.37
N GLN A 59 14.11 -1.43 -1.29
CA GLN A 59 14.88 -0.19 -1.20
C GLN A 59 15.17 0.03 0.28
N THR A 60 16.16 -0.74 0.77
CA THR A 60 16.77 -0.48 2.07
C THR A 60 17.54 0.85 2.08
N ASP A 61 17.85 1.40 0.91
CA ASP A 61 18.70 2.58 0.73
C ASP A 61 17.94 3.90 0.53
N ASP A 62 16.62 3.93 0.74
CA ASP A 62 15.86 5.18 0.72
C ASP A 62 16.20 6.03 1.96
N PRO A 63 16.92 7.16 1.80
CA PRO A 63 17.42 7.96 2.94
C PRO A 63 16.29 8.64 3.73
N LEU A 64 15.06 8.62 3.24
CA LEU A 64 13.90 9.18 3.93
C LEU A 64 13.27 8.20 4.91
N LEU A 65 13.62 6.91 4.84
CA LEU A 65 13.06 5.88 5.70
C LEU A 65 13.65 5.96 7.11
N GLY A 66 12.77 6.06 8.10
CA GLY A 66 13.11 5.79 9.50
C GLY A 66 13.46 4.31 9.71
N PRO A 67 13.86 3.93 10.93
CA PRO A 67 14.23 2.55 11.26
C PRO A 67 13.02 1.61 11.40
N GLU A 68 11.84 2.13 11.66
CA GLU A 68 10.65 1.33 11.91
C GLU A 68 10.14 0.70 10.61
N ARG A 69 9.69 -0.54 10.76
CA ARG A 69 8.99 -1.31 9.72
C ARG A 69 7.71 -1.89 10.32
N VAL A 70 6.69 -2.02 9.50
CA VAL A 70 5.51 -2.81 9.88
C VAL A 70 5.40 -3.98 8.93
N VAL A 71 5.37 -5.18 9.48
CA VAL A 71 5.09 -6.40 8.72
C VAL A 71 3.61 -6.69 8.82
N LEU A 72 2.91 -6.68 7.68
CA LEU A 72 1.53 -7.08 7.54
C LEU A 72 1.48 -8.53 7.05
N GLN A 73 0.90 -9.43 7.83
CA GLN A 73 0.54 -10.76 7.35
C GLN A 73 -0.86 -10.71 6.75
N ILE A 74 -0.97 -11.03 5.47
CA ILE A 74 -2.21 -10.89 4.70
C ILE A 74 -2.69 -12.26 4.26
N GLN A 75 -3.99 -12.48 4.38
CA GLN A 75 -4.71 -13.63 3.86
C GLN A 75 -5.71 -13.16 2.80
N TRP A 76 -5.76 -13.88 1.66
CA TRP A 76 -6.76 -13.62 0.62
C TRP A 76 -7.15 -14.92 -0.09
N GLY A 77 -8.27 -14.91 -0.79
CA GLY A 77 -8.86 -16.09 -1.38
C GLY A 77 -9.35 -17.08 -0.33
N GLY A 78 -9.76 -18.24 -0.74
CA GLY A 78 -10.29 -19.26 0.14
C GLY A 78 -11.80 -19.20 0.20
N SER A 79 -12.46 -19.73 -0.83
CA SER A 79 -13.91 -19.84 -0.87
C SER A 79 -14.37 -21.25 -0.49
N SER A 80 -15.39 -21.32 0.35
CA SER A 80 -16.23 -22.50 0.46
C SER A 80 -17.24 -22.43 -0.69
N GLY A 81 -16.83 -22.90 -1.87
CA GLY A 81 -17.67 -22.84 -3.07
C GLY A 81 -18.97 -23.61 -2.87
N SER A 82 -20.08 -23.06 -3.35
CA SER A 82 -21.37 -23.75 -3.49
C SER A 82 -21.29 -25.04 -4.34
N SER A 83 -20.17 -25.26 -5.02
CA SER A 83 -19.83 -26.45 -5.80
C SER A 83 -19.07 -27.51 -4.99
N GLY A 84 -18.86 -27.35 -3.68
CA GLY A 84 -18.16 -28.33 -2.84
C GLY A 84 -16.64 -28.35 -2.98
N VAL A 85 -16.05 -27.46 -3.79
CA VAL A 85 -14.60 -27.33 -3.91
C VAL A 85 -14.13 -26.26 -2.92
N ASN A 86 -13.41 -26.68 -1.88
CA ASN A 86 -12.74 -25.75 -0.97
C ASN A 86 -11.42 -25.31 -1.57
N VAL A 87 -11.32 -24.03 -1.91
CA VAL A 87 -10.05 -23.42 -2.31
C VAL A 87 -9.37 -22.91 -1.03
N PRO A 88 -8.16 -23.39 -0.70
CA PRO A 88 -7.47 -22.91 0.50
C PRO A 88 -7.07 -21.44 0.36
N PRO A 89 -7.07 -20.68 1.47
CA PRO A 89 -6.61 -19.30 1.45
C PRO A 89 -5.12 -19.22 1.12
N GLN A 90 -4.73 -18.12 0.49
CA GLN A 90 -3.34 -17.76 0.25
C GLN A 90 -2.87 -16.82 1.35
N TYR A 91 -1.57 -16.85 1.63
CA TYR A 91 -0.93 -16.00 2.62
C TYR A 91 0.28 -15.31 2.02
N GLY A 92 0.61 -14.15 2.57
CA GLY A 92 1.82 -13.42 2.20
C GLY A 92 2.07 -12.26 3.14
N GLU A 93 3.24 -11.67 2.99
CA GLU A 93 3.68 -10.55 3.81
C GLU A 93 3.94 -9.32 2.96
N ILE A 94 3.56 -8.15 3.49
CA ILE A 94 3.93 -6.84 2.95
C ILE A 94 4.66 -6.10 4.06
N VAL A 95 5.83 -5.55 3.74
CA VAL A 95 6.63 -4.76 4.67
C VAL A 95 6.50 -3.28 4.33
N LEU A 96 6.11 -2.48 5.31
CA LEU A 96 5.94 -1.03 5.22
C LEU A 96 7.13 -0.34 5.89
N GLY A 97 7.66 0.71 5.27
CA GLY A 97 8.62 1.63 5.84
C GLY A 97 8.04 3.05 5.91
N PHE A 98 8.55 3.88 6.82
CA PHE A 98 7.91 5.14 7.18
C PHE A 98 8.81 6.33 7.00
N TYR A 99 8.23 7.46 6.61
CA TYR A 99 8.89 8.76 6.40
C TYR A 99 8.64 9.69 7.61
N ARG A 100 9.31 9.42 8.74
CA ARG A 100 9.15 10.21 9.98
C ARG A 100 9.47 11.69 9.81
N GLU A 101 10.43 12.04 8.97
CA GLU A 101 10.78 13.44 8.72
C GLU A 101 9.73 14.17 7.87
N ILE A 102 8.94 13.43 7.09
CA ILE A 102 7.93 14.01 6.19
C ILE A 102 6.58 14.15 6.90
N ALA A 103 6.16 13.10 7.62
CA ALA A 103 4.84 13.05 8.25
C ALA A 103 4.95 12.48 9.68
N PRO A 104 5.62 13.18 10.61
CA PRO A 104 5.90 12.67 11.95
C PRO A 104 4.65 12.32 12.76
N VAL A 105 3.59 13.13 12.67
CA VAL A 105 2.35 12.90 13.44
C VAL A 105 1.58 11.72 12.87
N THR A 106 1.45 11.63 11.55
CA THR A 106 0.78 10.51 10.88
C THR A 106 1.51 9.20 11.14
N VAL A 107 2.84 9.18 11.02
CA VAL A 107 3.66 7.99 11.27
C VAL A 107 3.50 7.50 12.70
N GLU A 108 3.64 8.38 13.68
CA GLU A 108 3.51 7.99 15.10
C GLU A 108 2.10 7.47 15.41
N HIS A 109 1.07 8.10 14.87
CA HIS A 109 -0.30 7.64 15.04
C HIS A 109 -0.52 6.23 14.47
N ILE A 110 -0.07 5.97 13.25
CA ILE A 110 -0.19 4.64 12.61
C ILE A 110 0.62 3.58 13.38
N LEU A 111 1.86 3.88 13.78
CA LEU A 111 2.68 2.96 14.57
C LEU A 111 2.04 2.65 15.94
N THR A 112 1.46 3.66 16.60
CA THR A 112 0.72 3.48 17.85
C THR A 112 -0.46 2.52 17.67
N LEU A 113 -1.25 2.69 16.60
CA LEU A 113 -2.35 1.77 16.28
C LEU A 113 -1.85 0.34 16.02
N VAL A 114 -0.72 0.18 15.32
CA VAL A 114 -0.11 -1.16 15.10
C VAL A 114 0.33 -1.78 16.42
N ARG A 115 1.05 -1.04 17.29
CA ARG A 115 1.50 -1.51 18.62
C ARG A 115 0.33 -1.95 19.51
N MET A 116 -0.80 -1.28 19.38
CA MET A 116 -2.03 -1.65 20.09
C MET A 116 -2.79 -2.80 19.41
N GLY A 117 -2.26 -3.39 18.35
CA GLY A 117 -2.90 -4.46 17.57
C GLY A 117 -4.12 -3.97 16.77
N GLY A 118 -4.22 -2.68 16.47
CA GLY A 118 -5.36 -2.07 15.79
C GLY A 118 -5.65 -2.67 14.43
N TYR A 119 -4.63 -3.03 13.68
CA TYR A 119 -4.80 -3.61 12.34
C TYR A 119 -4.92 -5.14 12.32
N ASN A 120 -4.80 -5.83 13.45
CA ASN A 120 -5.04 -7.28 13.50
C ASN A 120 -6.51 -7.57 13.21
N THR A 121 -6.78 -8.53 12.35
CA THR A 121 -8.11 -8.90 11.83
C THR A 121 -8.84 -7.80 11.05
N ASN A 122 -8.11 -6.76 10.62
CA ASN A 122 -8.62 -5.71 9.75
C ASN A 122 -8.64 -6.18 8.28
N GLU A 123 -9.01 -5.33 7.35
CA GLU A 123 -9.14 -5.71 5.94
C GLU A 123 -8.61 -4.65 4.97
N ILE A 124 -8.25 -5.12 3.79
CA ILE A 124 -8.12 -4.29 2.60
C ILE A 124 -9.49 -4.33 1.91
N PHE A 125 -10.28 -3.28 2.11
CA PHE A 125 -11.68 -3.25 1.68
C PHE A 125 -11.86 -2.75 0.25
N ARG A 126 -10.85 -2.08 -0.31
CA ARG A 126 -10.86 -1.56 -1.68
C ARG A 126 -9.58 -1.98 -2.39
N VAL A 127 -9.73 -2.54 -3.58
CA VAL A 127 -8.65 -2.80 -4.53
C VAL A 127 -9.05 -2.25 -5.88
N ASP A 128 -8.53 -1.10 -6.22
CA ASP A 128 -8.76 -0.41 -7.48
C ASP A 128 -7.45 -0.52 -8.28
N ARG A 129 -7.45 -1.43 -9.25
CA ARG A 129 -6.27 -1.85 -10.01
C ARG A 129 -5.59 -0.66 -10.69
N GLY A 130 -4.26 -0.57 -10.55
CA GLY A 130 -3.49 0.56 -11.07
C GLY A 130 -3.66 1.87 -10.29
N PHE A 131 -4.49 1.87 -9.23
CA PHE A 131 -4.72 3.05 -8.41
C PHE A 131 -4.36 2.81 -6.93
N VAL A 132 -5.18 2.08 -6.17
CA VAL A 132 -4.92 1.87 -4.72
C VAL A 132 -5.40 0.50 -4.24
N ALA A 133 -4.68 -0.05 -3.23
CA ALA A 133 -5.18 -1.05 -2.28
C ALA A 133 -5.37 -0.35 -0.93
N GLN A 134 -6.61 -0.15 -0.49
CA GLN A 134 -6.94 0.65 0.67
C GLN A 134 -7.30 -0.22 1.87
N ILE A 135 -6.59 0.00 2.97
CA ILE A 135 -6.84 -0.61 4.27
C ILE A 135 -7.96 0.16 4.96
N GLN A 136 -8.95 -0.56 5.48
CA GLN A 136 -10.09 0.02 6.18
C GLN A 136 -9.65 0.65 7.51
N GLY A 137 -10.37 1.69 7.93
CA GLY A 137 -10.17 2.25 9.27
C GLY A 137 -10.38 1.20 10.36
N VAL A 138 -9.58 1.30 11.42
CA VAL A 138 -9.57 0.31 12.52
C VAL A 138 -10.94 0.06 13.12
N GLU A 139 -11.78 1.08 13.22
CA GLU A 139 -13.15 0.93 13.75
C GLU A 139 -14.10 0.16 12.84
N GLY A 140 -13.90 0.26 11.52
CA GLY A 140 -14.82 -0.30 10.51
C GLY A 140 -14.41 -1.64 9.92
N GLY A 141 -13.11 -1.94 9.85
CA GLY A 141 -12.61 -3.11 9.13
C GLY A 141 -12.25 -4.30 10.02
N ARG A 142 -12.02 -4.06 11.29
CA ARG A 142 -11.55 -5.05 12.25
C ARG A 142 -12.66 -6.00 12.71
N ARG A 143 -12.36 -7.31 12.78
CA ARG A 143 -13.29 -8.31 13.34
C ARG A 143 -13.11 -8.51 14.85
N ALA A 144 -11.88 -8.48 15.35
CA ALA A 144 -11.61 -8.67 16.77
C ALA A 144 -12.11 -7.48 17.60
N PRO A 145 -12.63 -7.71 18.82
CA PRO A 145 -13.05 -6.66 19.72
C PRO A 145 -11.94 -5.66 20.01
N MET A 146 -12.31 -4.38 20.20
CA MET A 146 -11.37 -3.32 20.57
C MET A 146 -11.48 -2.99 22.06
N SER A 147 -10.33 -2.77 22.71
CA SER A 147 -10.28 -2.15 24.02
C SER A 147 -10.77 -0.69 23.94
N LYS A 148 -11.18 -0.13 25.07
CA LYS A 148 -11.55 1.29 25.16
C LYS A 148 -10.39 2.19 24.70
N ALA A 149 -9.17 1.91 25.16
CA ALA A 149 -7.98 2.67 24.79
C ALA A 149 -7.72 2.66 23.28
N LEU A 150 -7.78 1.48 22.63
CA LEU A 150 -7.62 1.37 21.19
C LEU A 150 -8.69 2.18 20.42
N ARG A 151 -9.93 2.13 20.89
CA ARG A 151 -11.03 2.87 20.26
C ARG A 151 -10.83 4.38 20.35
N GLU A 152 -10.36 4.89 21.49
CA GLU A 152 -10.06 6.32 21.65
C GLU A 152 -8.93 6.76 20.72
N VAL A 153 -7.86 5.95 20.58
CA VAL A 153 -6.76 6.28 19.66
C VAL A 153 -7.24 6.17 18.20
N ALA A 154 -8.03 5.17 17.83
CA ALA A 154 -8.51 4.97 16.46
C ALA A 154 -9.40 6.12 15.95
N LYS A 155 -10.02 6.90 16.84
CA LYS A 155 -10.85 8.07 16.52
C LYS A 155 -10.06 9.36 16.37
N GLN A 156 -8.82 9.39 16.85
CA GLN A 156 -7.99 10.59 16.75
C GLN A 156 -7.69 10.91 15.29
N THR A 157 -7.80 12.18 14.95
CA THR A 157 -7.44 12.67 13.63
C THR A 157 -6.00 13.15 13.60
N VAL A 158 -5.37 13.04 12.44
CA VAL A 158 -4.02 13.57 12.18
C VAL A 158 -4.09 14.77 11.25
N PRO A 159 -3.14 15.72 11.37
CA PRO A 159 -3.05 16.84 10.43
C PRO A 159 -2.68 16.37 9.03
N ASP A 160 -3.00 17.17 8.04
CA ASP A 160 -2.52 17.00 6.68
C ASP A 160 -1.04 17.44 6.61
N GLU A 161 -0.12 16.47 6.46
CA GLU A 161 1.33 16.69 6.39
C GLU A 161 1.80 16.56 4.92
N PHE A 162 1.57 17.60 4.12
CA PHE A 162 1.90 17.59 2.70
C PHE A 162 3.39 17.87 2.45
N THR A 163 3.91 17.28 1.39
CA THR A 163 5.32 17.41 0.99
C THR A 163 5.46 17.50 -0.53
N LYS A 164 6.54 18.15 -0.97
CA LYS A 164 7.00 18.12 -2.38
C LYS A 164 8.20 17.21 -2.60
N ARG A 165 8.68 16.53 -1.54
CA ARG A 165 9.88 15.66 -1.60
C ARG A 165 9.59 14.32 -2.26
N VAL A 166 8.36 13.85 -2.21
CA VAL A 166 7.88 12.59 -2.77
C VAL A 166 6.54 12.80 -3.46
N SER A 167 6.21 11.93 -4.41
CA SER A 167 4.95 11.94 -5.16
C SER A 167 4.25 10.59 -5.03
N HIS A 168 2.93 10.57 -5.22
CA HIS A 168 2.13 9.35 -5.19
C HIS A 168 2.45 8.45 -6.38
N THR A 169 3.39 7.56 -6.20
CA THR A 169 3.77 6.51 -7.14
C THR A 169 3.52 5.14 -6.53
N ARG A 170 3.64 4.07 -7.34
CA ARG A 170 3.45 2.69 -6.86
C ARG A 170 4.26 2.43 -5.58
N GLY A 171 3.61 1.81 -4.61
CA GLY A 171 4.17 1.46 -3.32
C GLY A 171 4.06 2.55 -2.25
N MET A 172 3.76 3.80 -2.59
CA MET A 172 3.61 4.86 -1.57
C MET A 172 2.42 4.61 -0.65
N LEU A 173 2.59 4.95 0.63
CA LEU A 173 1.53 4.93 1.64
C LEU A 173 0.87 6.30 1.69
N SER A 174 -0.43 6.34 1.45
CA SER A 174 -1.24 7.55 1.37
C SER A 174 -2.34 7.53 2.43
N MET A 175 -2.37 8.52 3.31
CA MET A 175 -3.36 8.62 4.38
C MET A 175 -4.76 8.85 3.83
N GLY A 176 -5.72 8.01 4.24
CA GLY A 176 -7.13 8.20 3.91
C GLY A 176 -7.75 9.31 4.75
N LYS A 177 -8.57 10.15 4.12
CA LYS A 177 -9.29 11.22 4.81
C LYS A 177 -10.61 11.56 4.11
N PHE A 178 -11.47 12.30 4.77
CA PHE A 178 -12.65 12.93 4.18
C PHE A 178 -12.27 14.22 3.44
N ASP A 179 -13.22 14.86 2.78
CA ASP A 179 -12.97 16.10 2.00
C ASP A 179 -12.44 17.27 2.84
N LYS A 180 -12.72 17.26 4.15
CA LYS A 180 -12.23 18.31 5.06
C LYS A 180 -10.76 18.09 5.42
N PRO A 181 -9.98 19.17 5.60
CA PRO A 181 -8.60 19.06 6.09
C PRO A 181 -8.51 18.39 7.46
N ASN A 182 -7.40 17.71 7.75
CA ASN A 182 -7.06 17.13 9.04
C ASN A 182 -8.11 16.11 9.56
N THR A 183 -8.68 15.31 8.65
CA THR A 183 -9.70 14.31 8.98
C THR A 183 -9.22 12.87 8.81
N GLY A 184 -7.95 12.66 8.53
CA GLY A 184 -7.35 11.32 8.50
C GLY A 184 -7.37 10.69 9.89
N THR A 185 -7.76 9.40 10.01
CA THR A 185 -7.79 8.68 11.28
C THR A 185 -6.91 7.44 11.25
N SER A 186 -7.36 6.36 10.60
CA SER A 186 -6.65 5.07 10.62
C SER A 186 -6.74 4.30 9.29
N SER A 187 -7.50 4.82 8.31
CA SER A 187 -7.53 4.25 6.96
C SER A 187 -6.38 4.80 6.12
N PHE A 188 -5.71 3.95 5.37
CA PHE A 188 -4.68 4.39 4.42
C PHE A 188 -4.60 3.46 3.21
N SER A 189 -3.97 3.93 2.16
CA SER A 189 -3.81 3.20 0.91
C SER A 189 -2.35 2.89 0.62
N MET A 190 -2.11 1.73 0.02
CA MET A 190 -0.91 1.42 -0.76
C MET A 190 -1.21 1.79 -2.20
N VAL A 191 -0.49 2.73 -2.78
CA VAL A 191 -0.67 3.19 -4.16
C VAL A 191 -0.19 2.10 -5.11
N LEU A 192 -0.96 1.79 -6.15
CA LEU A 192 -0.68 0.71 -7.10
C LEU A 192 -0.15 1.19 -8.46
N GLY A 193 -0.17 2.50 -8.70
CA GLY A 193 0.27 3.10 -9.96
C GLY A 193 0.73 4.55 -9.79
N ASN A 194 0.68 5.32 -10.86
CA ASN A 194 0.94 6.75 -10.81
C ASN A 194 -0.33 7.51 -10.42
N ALA A 195 -0.30 8.14 -9.25
CA ALA A 195 -1.41 8.91 -8.72
C ALA A 195 -0.98 10.34 -8.30
N ALA A 196 -0.09 10.97 -9.07
CA ALA A 196 0.42 12.31 -8.78
C ALA A 196 -0.69 13.38 -8.61
N PHE A 197 -1.90 13.14 -9.10
CA PHE A 197 -3.07 13.99 -8.87
C PHE A 197 -3.52 14.05 -7.39
N LEU A 198 -3.02 13.15 -6.55
CA LEU A 198 -3.21 13.14 -5.09
C LEU A 198 -2.18 14.00 -4.35
N ASP A 199 -1.11 14.44 -5.01
CA ASP A 199 -0.06 15.25 -4.40
C ASP A 199 -0.62 16.56 -3.86
N ASN A 200 -0.16 16.94 -2.67
CA ASN A 200 -0.67 18.09 -1.91
C ASN A 200 -2.17 18.03 -1.55
N LYS A 201 -2.80 16.86 -1.67
CA LYS A 201 -4.18 16.60 -1.22
C LYS A 201 -4.25 15.53 -0.15
N TYR A 202 -3.33 14.56 -0.22
CA TYR A 202 -3.22 13.47 0.75
C TYR A 202 -1.79 13.36 1.28
N THR A 203 -1.65 13.02 2.55
CA THR A 203 -0.35 12.85 3.21
C THR A 203 0.31 11.56 2.75
N ILE A 204 1.53 11.66 2.19
CA ILE A 204 2.41 10.52 1.99
C ILE A 204 3.24 10.35 3.26
N PHE A 205 3.17 9.19 3.91
CA PHE A 205 3.82 8.96 5.19
C PHE A 205 4.79 7.76 5.20
N GLY A 206 4.97 7.09 4.07
CA GLY A 206 5.85 5.95 3.94
C GLY A 206 5.71 5.25 2.60
N ARG A 207 6.24 4.04 2.52
CA ARG A 207 6.15 3.19 1.33
C ARG A 207 6.21 1.71 1.66
N VAL A 208 5.77 0.87 0.74
CA VAL A 208 6.05 -0.57 0.73
C VAL A 208 7.55 -0.76 0.43
N VAL A 209 8.24 -1.52 1.27
CA VAL A 209 9.67 -1.83 1.15
C VAL A 209 9.94 -3.32 0.98
N GLY A 210 8.93 -4.15 1.08
CA GLY A 210 9.00 -5.59 0.82
C GLY A 210 7.62 -6.18 0.54
N GLY A 211 7.57 -7.35 -0.12
CA GLY A 211 6.32 -8.04 -0.43
C GLY A 211 5.60 -7.54 -1.69
N ASP A 212 6.29 -6.93 -2.65
CA ASP A 212 5.67 -6.47 -3.91
C ASP A 212 4.96 -7.60 -4.68
N ALA A 213 5.49 -8.81 -4.62
CA ALA A 213 4.82 -9.97 -5.23
C ALA A 213 3.44 -10.24 -4.60
N VAL A 214 3.27 -9.98 -3.30
CA VAL A 214 1.98 -10.08 -2.61
C VAL A 214 1.08 -8.93 -3.02
N LEU A 215 1.60 -7.69 -3.03
CA LEU A 215 0.86 -6.52 -3.49
C LEU A 215 0.34 -6.70 -4.92
N SER A 216 1.17 -7.26 -5.81
CA SER A 216 0.78 -7.56 -7.19
C SER A 216 -0.27 -8.67 -7.29
N LYS A 217 -0.28 -9.65 -6.37
CA LYS A 217 -1.35 -10.66 -6.30
C LYS A 217 -2.66 -10.06 -5.77
N LEU A 218 -2.58 -9.17 -4.78
CA LEU A 218 -3.76 -8.46 -4.27
C LEU A 218 -4.41 -7.60 -5.36
N GLU A 219 -3.63 -7.03 -6.24
CA GLU A 219 -4.12 -6.26 -7.39
C GLU A 219 -4.91 -7.13 -8.39
N GLN A 220 -4.75 -8.45 -8.35
CA GLN A 220 -5.43 -9.41 -9.22
C GLN A 220 -6.63 -10.11 -8.57
N VAL A 221 -6.96 -9.81 -7.31
CA VAL A 221 -8.14 -10.40 -6.67
C VAL A 221 -9.41 -10.03 -7.42
N GLU A 222 -10.39 -10.93 -7.41
CA GLU A 222 -11.69 -10.63 -7.98
C GLU A 222 -12.39 -9.53 -7.20
N THR A 223 -12.89 -8.53 -7.91
CA THR A 223 -13.55 -7.38 -7.33
C THR A 223 -14.99 -7.22 -7.80
N LYS A 224 -15.78 -6.50 -7.04
CA LYS A 224 -17.11 -6.01 -7.40
C LYS A 224 -17.18 -4.51 -7.17
N LYS A 225 -17.97 -3.81 -7.99
CA LYS A 225 -18.23 -2.39 -7.77
C LYS A 225 -19.37 -2.25 -6.76
N GLU A 226 -19.13 -1.46 -5.70
CA GLU A 226 -20.12 -1.18 -4.68
C GLU A 226 -20.12 0.34 -4.37
N GLY A 227 -21.10 1.04 -4.92
CA GLY A 227 -21.12 2.50 -4.93
C GLY A 227 -19.92 3.08 -5.69
N ILE A 228 -19.11 3.85 -5.00
CA ILE A 228 -17.86 4.46 -5.55
C ILE A 228 -16.63 3.58 -5.35
N PHE A 229 -16.75 2.45 -4.65
CA PHE A 229 -15.62 1.59 -4.32
C PHE A 229 -15.56 0.35 -5.21
N VAL A 230 -14.35 -0.09 -5.51
CA VAL A 230 -14.04 -1.37 -6.14
C VAL A 230 -13.56 -2.30 -5.02
N MET A 231 -14.46 -3.15 -4.53
CA MET A 231 -14.22 -3.99 -3.36
C MET A 231 -13.84 -5.42 -3.76
N PRO A 232 -12.89 -6.07 -3.07
CA PRO A 232 -12.69 -7.50 -3.23
C PRO A 232 -14.01 -8.29 -3.03
N LYS A 233 -14.28 -9.28 -3.89
CA LYS A 233 -15.45 -10.15 -3.70
C LYS A 233 -15.34 -10.97 -2.42
N GLU A 234 -14.13 -11.42 -2.11
CA GLU A 234 -13.80 -12.12 -0.89
C GLU A 234 -12.90 -11.24 -0.01
N ARG A 235 -13.07 -11.35 1.30
CA ARG A 235 -12.31 -10.54 2.25
C ARG A 235 -10.81 -10.76 2.09
N VAL A 236 -10.08 -9.68 1.95
CA VAL A 236 -8.63 -9.64 2.08
C VAL A 236 -8.33 -9.21 3.51
N GLU A 237 -7.89 -10.15 4.33
CA GLU A 237 -7.71 -9.93 5.77
C GLU A 237 -6.24 -9.63 6.11
N ILE A 238 -6.03 -8.64 6.97
CA ILE A 238 -4.77 -8.43 7.67
C ILE A 238 -4.83 -9.29 8.92
N VAL A 239 -4.23 -10.47 8.86
CA VAL A 239 -4.21 -11.43 9.98
C VAL A 239 -3.50 -10.83 11.19
N SER A 240 -2.34 -10.22 10.95
CA SER A 240 -1.56 -9.52 11.96
C SER A 240 -0.76 -8.37 11.37
N ALA A 241 -0.47 -7.37 12.20
CA ALA A 241 0.43 -6.27 11.93
C ALA A 241 1.38 -6.10 13.11
N VAL A 242 2.69 -6.11 12.84
CA VAL A 242 3.73 -6.08 13.89
C VAL A 242 4.77 -5.01 13.55
N VAL A 243 5.13 -4.19 14.56
CA VAL A 243 6.23 -3.25 14.43
C VAL A 243 7.56 -3.98 14.61
N MET A 244 8.43 -3.79 13.66
CA MET A 244 9.81 -4.28 13.62
C MET A 244 10.75 -3.09 13.51
N VAL A 245 12.00 -3.26 13.87
CA VAL A 245 13.05 -2.27 13.68
C VAL A 245 14.12 -2.83 12.76
N SER A 246 14.49 -2.06 11.73
CA SER A 246 15.60 -2.41 10.85
C SER A 246 16.92 -2.35 11.62
N ASP A 247 17.76 -3.37 11.44
CA ASP A 247 19.10 -3.43 12.05
C ASP A 247 20.16 -2.69 11.22
N GLY A 248 19.76 -2.08 10.10
CA GLY A 248 20.66 -1.38 9.18
C GLY A 248 21.44 -2.29 8.23
N ASN A 249 21.37 -3.61 8.40
CA ASN A 249 22.07 -4.61 7.56
C ASN A 249 21.07 -5.45 6.73
N GLY A 250 19.83 -4.97 6.59
CA GLY A 250 18.77 -5.67 5.87
C GLY A 250 17.99 -6.67 6.73
N GLY A 251 18.34 -6.83 8.02
CA GLY A 251 17.59 -7.63 8.99
C GLY A 251 16.50 -6.82 9.69
N LEU A 252 15.51 -7.53 10.20
CA LEU A 252 14.43 -6.98 11.04
C LEU A 252 14.43 -7.68 12.39
N ARG A 253 14.28 -6.92 13.47
CA ARG A 253 14.06 -7.44 14.82
C ARG A 253 12.77 -6.87 15.40
N LEU A 254 12.17 -7.60 16.33
CA LEU A 254 11.02 -7.07 17.06
C LEU A 254 11.42 -5.77 17.79
N GLU A 255 10.51 -4.81 17.80
CA GLU A 255 10.67 -3.61 18.61
C GLU A 255 10.66 -3.99 20.09
N ASP A 256 11.72 -3.62 20.83
CA ASP A 256 11.81 -3.87 22.27
C ASP A 256 10.89 -2.89 23.02
N CYS A 257 9.70 -3.34 23.36
CA CYS A 257 8.74 -2.54 24.15
C CYS A 257 9.28 -2.08 25.52
N GLU A 258 10.38 -2.67 26.00
CA GLU A 258 11.00 -2.28 27.27
C GLU A 258 11.96 -1.08 27.15
N ALA A 259 12.49 -0.82 25.96
CA ALA A 259 13.42 0.29 25.76
C ALA A 259 12.72 1.67 25.83
N GLU A 260 11.46 1.75 25.46
CA GLU A 260 10.67 3.00 25.55
C GLU A 260 10.26 3.34 26.98
N LYS A 261 9.98 2.34 27.83
CA LYS A 261 9.66 2.59 29.24
C LYS A 261 10.82 3.25 30.00
N ARG A 262 12.06 2.94 29.64
CA ARG A 262 13.28 3.55 30.22
C ARG A 262 13.53 4.99 29.78
N LYS A 263 12.96 5.45 28.66
CA LYS A 263 13.09 6.85 28.20
C LYS A 263 12.10 7.80 28.85
N VAL A 264 11.03 7.29 29.45
CA VAL A 264 9.99 8.09 30.13
C VAL A 264 10.31 8.27 31.61
N GLU A 265 11.24 7.48 32.17
CA GLU A 265 11.65 7.53 33.59
C GLU A 265 12.94 8.34 33.82
N LEU A 266 13.50 9.00 32.82
CA LEU A 266 14.63 9.95 32.86
C LEU A 266 14.17 11.37 32.50
#